data_1d15702ebff02a884b1c0011083afd98
#
_entry.id   1d15702ebff02a884b1c0011083afd98
#
_cell.length_a   1.000
_cell.length_b   1.000
_cell.length_c   1.000
_cell.angle_alpha   90.00
_cell.angle_beta   90.00
_cell.angle_gamma   90.00
#
_symmetry.space_group_name_H-M   'P 1'
#
loop_
_entity.id
_entity.type
_entity.pdbx_description
1 polymer ?
#
loop_
_entity_poly.entity_id
_entity_poly.type
_entity_poly.pdbx_seq_one_letter_code
_entity_poly.pdbx_strand_id
1 'polypeptide(L)'
;MGHRVIRVTALLLATGALGSSLGSASPPTTARASHVSLIAAVPSDEPDPRPERIHLTPTPSPTPTAPPATVAARPVATVRPIPVPAIEAHEVALINLDTGRFLWQSNAHARWAPASLTKIFTAMVGVDLMGMNATVTVPASIQQLPADSTFMGLTPGERLTVRELLDGVFLASGNDAAETLATAATSRSAFIARMNAKATALGLRTTHFTNPTGLSEAGLYSSAYDLALAAAYLESHYGGLAGIAATPAMTIPATPTHKAFTLVNLNKLLRTYPGTYGLKTGWTEVALGCLITASRRGGHRLLAVLLGAPNGTAYEQMPKVLDYGFELLGVLPRPAS
;
A
#
# COMPACT_ATOMS: atom_id res chain seq x y z
N MET A 1 37.90 36.97 37.96
CA MET A 1 36.99 37.76 38.82
C MET A 1 35.64 37.76 38.13
N GLY A 2 34.61 37.24 38.57
CA GLY A 2 34.03 36.71 39.73
C GLY A 2 32.89 35.75 39.35
N HIS A 3 32.89 34.59 39.97
CA HIS A 3 31.86 33.59 39.90
C HIS A 3 30.55 34.07 40.55
N ARG A 4 29.38 33.83 39.95
CA ARG A 4 28.13 33.77 40.69
C ARG A 4 27.41 32.42 40.42
N VAL A 5 27.43 31.61 41.45
CA VAL A 5 26.65 30.40 41.63
C VAL A 5 25.23 30.82 42.07
N ILE A 6 24.19 30.34 41.41
CA ILE A 6 22.83 30.42 41.93
C ILE A 6 22.35 28.99 42.22
N ARG A 7 22.08 28.74 43.48
CA ARG A 7 21.49 27.52 44.02
C ARG A 7 20.00 27.51 43.74
N VAL A 8 19.48 26.38 43.24
CA VAL A 8 18.04 26.08 43.17
C VAL A 8 17.69 25.27 44.39
N THR A 9 16.74 25.79 45.16
CA THR A 9 16.17 25.12 46.35
C THR A 9 14.92 24.33 45.92
N ALA A 10 14.95 23.04 46.22
CA ALA A 10 13.80 22.18 46.07
C ALA A 10 12.84 22.38 47.25
N LEU A 11 11.53 22.46 46.95
CA LEU A 11 10.47 22.45 47.93
C LEU A 11 9.58 21.22 47.72
N LEU A 12 9.72 20.25 48.61
CA LEU A 12 8.75 19.17 48.79
C LEU A 12 7.61 19.65 49.72
N LEU A 13 6.39 19.39 49.32
CA LEU A 13 5.29 19.31 50.30
C LEU A 13 4.37 18.12 49.96
N ALA A 14 4.22 17.30 50.97
CA ALA A 14 3.45 16.06 51.00
C ALA A 14 2.05 16.25 51.62
N THR A 15 1.22 15.24 51.43
CA THR A 15 0.12 14.72 52.25
C THR A 15 -1.28 15.29 52.02
N GLY A 16 -2.16 14.29 51.84
CA GLY A 16 -3.63 14.39 52.05
C GLY A 16 -4.35 13.14 51.58
N ALA A 17 -4.43 12.15 52.47
CA ALA A 17 -5.25 10.93 52.32
C ALA A 17 -6.65 11.16 52.84
N LEU A 18 -7.63 10.36 52.34
CA LEU A 18 -8.94 9.90 52.89
C LEU A 18 -9.96 9.91 51.71
N GLY A 19 -10.71 8.89 51.44
CA GLY A 19 -11.36 7.86 52.18
C GLY A 19 -12.13 6.90 51.26
N SER A 20 -12.36 5.75 51.79
CA SER A 20 -12.96 4.54 51.27
C SER A 20 -14.41 4.67 50.80
N SER A 21 -14.80 3.94 49.74
CA SER A 21 -16.06 3.19 49.74
C SER A 21 -15.97 1.98 48.80
N LEU A 22 -16.14 0.82 49.44
CA LEU A 22 -16.29 -0.50 48.84
C LEU A 22 -17.65 -0.60 48.14
N GLY A 23 -17.64 -0.92 46.86
CA GLY A 23 -18.78 -1.35 46.08
C GLY A 23 -18.46 -2.69 45.42
N SER A 24 -18.89 -3.77 45.99
CA SER A 24 -18.79 -5.13 45.46
C SER A 24 -19.74 -5.30 44.26
N ALA A 25 -19.21 -5.60 43.09
CA ALA A 25 -19.97 -6.09 41.94
C ALA A 25 -19.47 -7.48 41.55
N SER A 26 -20.37 -8.46 41.61
CA SER A 26 -20.20 -9.86 41.25
C SER A 26 -19.91 -10.03 39.77
N PRO A 27 -19.15 -11.07 39.36
CA PRO A 27 -18.87 -11.34 37.94
C PRO A 27 -20.07 -12.00 37.25
N PRO A 28 -20.25 -11.77 35.93
CA PRO A 28 -21.30 -12.44 35.18
C PRO A 28 -20.94 -13.90 34.87
N THR A 29 -21.93 -14.73 35.04
CA THR A 29 -22.01 -16.17 34.82
C THR A 29 -21.59 -16.56 33.39
N THR A 30 -20.68 -17.52 33.29
CA THR A 30 -20.29 -18.19 32.04
C THR A 30 -21.44 -19.02 31.48
N ALA A 31 -21.90 -18.69 30.30
CA ALA A 31 -22.81 -19.52 29.52
C ALA A 31 -22.03 -20.70 28.91
N ARG A 32 -22.39 -21.89 29.31
CA ARG A 32 -21.89 -23.20 28.88
C ARG A 32 -22.50 -23.52 27.51
N ALA A 33 -21.74 -23.58 26.46
CA ALA A 33 -22.16 -24.06 25.14
C ALA A 33 -22.36 -25.58 25.21
N SER A 34 -23.61 -26.04 24.99
CA SER A 34 -23.98 -27.45 24.89
C SER A 34 -23.59 -27.96 23.52
N HIS A 35 -22.69 -28.94 23.44
CA HIS A 35 -22.46 -29.74 22.25
C HIS A 35 -23.62 -30.73 22.09
N VAL A 36 -24.39 -30.60 21.03
CA VAL A 36 -25.33 -31.60 20.58
C VAL A 36 -24.61 -32.54 19.62
N SER A 37 -24.33 -33.75 20.08
CA SER A 37 -23.80 -34.85 19.28
C SER A 37 -25.00 -35.64 18.72
N LEU A 38 -25.21 -35.55 17.41
CA LEU A 38 -26.18 -36.40 16.71
C LEU A 38 -25.46 -37.67 16.25
N ILE A 39 -25.68 -38.76 17.01
CA ILE A 39 -25.36 -40.13 16.57
C ILE A 39 -26.60 -40.63 15.82
N ALA A 40 -26.47 -40.80 14.50
CA ALA A 40 -27.46 -41.50 13.69
C ALA A 40 -27.15 -43.00 13.77
N ALA A 41 -28.13 -43.76 14.28
CA ALA A 41 -28.09 -45.20 14.30
C ALA A 41 -28.40 -45.75 12.89
N VAL A 42 -27.57 -46.70 12.43
CA VAL A 42 -27.78 -47.48 11.21
C VAL A 42 -28.56 -48.74 11.63
N PRO A 43 -29.71 -49.09 11.02
CA PRO A 43 -30.33 -50.38 11.16
C PRO A 43 -29.65 -51.39 10.26
N SER A 44 -29.19 -52.51 10.83
CA SER A 44 -28.79 -53.72 10.18
C SER A 44 -30.01 -54.58 9.94
N ASP A 45 -30.35 -54.87 8.70
CA ASP A 45 -31.04 -56.07 8.27
C ASP A 45 -30.99 -56.15 6.74
N GLU A 46 -30.19 -57.05 6.24
CA GLU A 46 -30.16 -57.46 4.84
C GLU A 46 -30.04 -58.97 4.77
N PRO A 47 -31.00 -59.67 4.10
CA PRO A 47 -30.87 -61.09 3.84
C PRO A 47 -30.03 -61.34 2.59
N ASP A 48 -29.08 -62.26 2.74
CA ASP A 48 -28.15 -62.79 1.78
C ASP A 48 -28.88 -63.39 0.54
N PRO A 49 -28.67 -62.92 -0.69
CA PRO A 49 -29.12 -63.60 -1.91
C PRO A 49 -28.02 -64.54 -2.43
N ARG A 50 -28.32 -65.82 -2.45
CA ARG A 50 -27.50 -66.90 -3.11
C ARG A 50 -27.24 -66.54 -4.58
N PRO A 51 -26.06 -66.86 -5.14
CA PRO A 51 -25.75 -66.57 -6.53
C PRO A 51 -26.50 -67.56 -7.48
N GLU A 52 -27.33 -67.01 -8.36
CA GLU A 52 -27.84 -67.68 -9.53
C GLU A 52 -26.71 -67.95 -10.52
N ARG A 53 -26.66 -69.20 -10.99
CA ARG A 53 -25.73 -69.62 -12.07
C ARG A 53 -26.17 -68.98 -13.39
N ILE A 54 -25.38 -67.99 -13.85
CA ILE A 54 -25.52 -67.43 -15.18
C ILE A 54 -24.88 -68.40 -16.20
N HIS A 55 -25.71 -68.89 -17.12
CA HIS A 55 -25.22 -69.62 -18.32
C HIS A 55 -24.59 -68.60 -19.27
N LEU A 56 -23.25 -68.67 -19.41
CA LEU A 56 -22.52 -67.87 -20.40
C LEU A 56 -22.68 -68.51 -21.79
N THR A 57 -23.41 -67.85 -22.65
CA THR A 57 -23.35 -68.11 -24.11
C THR A 57 -22.02 -67.60 -24.65
N PRO A 58 -21.31 -68.31 -25.53
CA PRO A 58 -20.04 -67.86 -26.07
C PRO A 58 -20.25 -66.64 -26.98
N THR A 59 -19.62 -65.52 -26.57
CA THR A 59 -19.56 -64.29 -27.37
C THR A 59 -18.67 -64.53 -28.59
N PRO A 60 -19.08 -64.08 -29.81
CA PRO A 60 -18.22 -64.19 -30.99
C PRO A 60 -16.94 -63.33 -30.80
N SER A 61 -15.82 -63.92 -31.23
CA SER A 61 -14.50 -63.29 -31.18
C SER A 61 -14.45 -61.97 -31.94
N PRO A 62 -13.98 -60.89 -31.37
CA PRO A 62 -13.92 -59.60 -32.06
C PRO A 62 -12.95 -59.68 -33.27
N THR A 63 -13.48 -59.20 -34.41
CA THR A 63 -12.65 -58.93 -35.59
C THR A 63 -11.54 -57.95 -35.26
N PRO A 64 -10.29 -58.17 -35.74
CA PRO A 64 -9.20 -57.23 -35.42
C PRO A 64 -9.50 -55.84 -36.01
N THR A 65 -9.73 -54.89 -35.10
CA THR A 65 -9.91 -53.49 -35.44
C THR A 65 -8.50 -52.93 -35.84
N ALA A 66 -8.44 -52.28 -36.99
CA ALA A 66 -7.25 -51.59 -37.46
C ALA A 66 -6.70 -50.61 -36.38
N PRO A 67 -5.37 -50.52 -36.23
CA PRO A 67 -4.81 -49.59 -35.23
C PRO A 67 -5.31 -48.15 -35.50
N PRO A 68 -5.63 -47.40 -34.43
CA PRO A 68 -6.06 -45.99 -34.59
C PRO A 68 -4.94 -45.22 -35.29
N ALA A 69 -5.33 -44.46 -36.31
CA ALA A 69 -4.41 -43.55 -37.02
C ALA A 69 -3.70 -42.66 -36.00
N THR A 70 -2.38 -42.68 -36.00
CA THR A 70 -1.53 -41.84 -35.18
C THR A 70 -1.82 -40.38 -35.54
N VAL A 71 -2.61 -39.70 -34.69
CA VAL A 71 -2.81 -38.26 -34.80
C VAL A 71 -1.44 -37.61 -34.57
N ALA A 72 -0.85 -37.07 -35.63
CA ALA A 72 0.39 -36.35 -35.55
C ALA A 72 0.22 -35.23 -34.48
N ALA A 73 1.03 -35.26 -33.44
CA ALA A 73 1.04 -34.23 -32.41
C ALA A 73 1.28 -32.87 -33.10
N ARG A 74 0.30 -31.95 -33.01
CA ARG A 74 0.50 -30.57 -33.45
C ARG A 74 1.75 -30.04 -32.73
N PRO A 75 2.70 -29.41 -33.43
CA PRO A 75 3.85 -28.82 -32.78
C PRO A 75 3.35 -27.85 -31.71
N VAL A 76 3.72 -28.10 -30.46
CA VAL A 76 3.51 -27.15 -29.36
C VAL A 76 4.34 -25.93 -29.73
N ALA A 77 3.66 -24.83 -30.02
CA ALA A 77 4.35 -23.58 -30.29
C ALA A 77 5.24 -23.27 -29.08
N THR A 78 6.55 -23.27 -29.29
CA THR A 78 7.52 -22.89 -28.25
C THR A 78 7.29 -21.42 -27.92
N VAL A 79 6.63 -21.17 -26.79
CA VAL A 79 6.44 -19.81 -26.28
C VAL A 79 7.83 -19.25 -25.99
N ARG A 80 8.24 -18.27 -26.76
CA ARG A 80 9.54 -17.60 -26.55
C ARG A 80 9.50 -16.92 -25.19
N PRO A 81 10.44 -17.15 -24.28
CA PRO A 81 10.43 -16.49 -22.98
C PRO A 81 10.59 -14.98 -23.16
N ILE A 82 9.74 -14.22 -22.48
CA ILE A 82 9.80 -12.75 -22.47
C ILE A 82 11.03 -12.35 -21.65
N PRO A 83 11.98 -11.59 -22.22
CA PRO A 83 13.20 -11.23 -21.52
C PRO A 83 12.90 -10.25 -20.39
N VAL A 84 13.48 -10.50 -19.21
CA VAL A 84 13.40 -9.57 -18.08
C VAL A 84 14.15 -8.29 -18.42
N PRO A 85 13.56 -7.10 -18.26
CA PRO A 85 14.24 -5.85 -18.58
C PRO A 85 15.41 -5.57 -17.62
N ALA A 86 16.48 -4.95 -18.15
CA ALA A 86 17.56 -4.44 -17.32
C ALA A 86 17.06 -3.18 -16.57
N ILE A 87 17.10 -3.23 -15.23
CA ILE A 87 16.67 -2.16 -14.32
C ILE A 87 17.78 -1.91 -13.31
N GLU A 88 18.14 -0.64 -13.15
CA GLU A 88 19.20 -0.18 -12.24
C GLU A 88 18.69 0.19 -10.85
N ALA A 89 17.37 0.30 -10.65
CA ALA A 89 16.78 0.52 -9.34
C ALA A 89 17.18 -0.61 -8.39
N HIS A 90 17.45 -0.26 -7.13
CA HIS A 90 17.86 -1.21 -6.09
C HIS A 90 16.81 -2.27 -5.82
N GLU A 91 15.53 -1.90 -5.86
CA GLU A 91 14.40 -2.80 -5.65
C GLU A 91 13.33 -2.59 -6.72
N VAL A 92 12.72 -3.70 -7.13
CA VAL A 92 11.57 -3.71 -8.04
C VAL A 92 10.50 -4.65 -7.50
N ALA A 93 9.26 -4.19 -7.48
CA ALA A 93 8.08 -5.04 -7.30
C ALA A 93 7.03 -4.69 -8.34
N LEU A 94 6.49 -5.70 -9.01
CA LEU A 94 5.43 -5.57 -10.00
C LEU A 94 4.29 -6.52 -9.65
N ILE A 95 3.11 -5.99 -9.40
CA ILE A 95 1.92 -6.74 -9.00
C ILE A 95 0.78 -6.51 -10.00
N ASN A 96 0.06 -7.58 -10.32
CA ASN A 96 -1.22 -7.51 -11.02
C ASN A 96 -2.33 -7.21 -10.00
N LEU A 97 -2.94 -6.03 -10.09
CA LEU A 97 -3.98 -5.57 -9.16
C LEU A 97 -5.30 -6.34 -9.29
N ASP A 98 -5.55 -7.00 -10.43
CA ASP A 98 -6.78 -7.76 -10.65
C ASP A 98 -6.74 -9.13 -9.94
N THR A 99 -5.54 -9.69 -9.77
CA THR A 99 -5.33 -11.01 -9.17
C THR A 99 -4.61 -11.00 -7.83
N GLY A 100 -3.98 -9.87 -7.46
CA GLY A 100 -3.13 -9.74 -6.29
C GLY A 100 -1.78 -10.48 -6.41
N ARG A 101 -1.44 -11.03 -7.57
CA ARG A 101 -0.20 -11.81 -7.78
C ARG A 101 0.95 -10.92 -8.21
N PHE A 102 2.10 -11.11 -7.59
CA PHE A 102 3.34 -10.51 -8.09
C PHE A 102 3.76 -11.19 -9.39
N LEU A 103 4.02 -10.38 -10.41
CA LEU A 103 4.52 -10.83 -11.72
C LEU A 103 6.04 -10.82 -11.78
N TRP A 104 6.68 -9.89 -11.08
CA TRP A 104 8.12 -9.76 -10.98
C TRP A 104 8.54 -9.10 -9.68
N GLN A 105 9.67 -9.59 -9.14
CA GLN A 105 10.32 -9.04 -7.95
C GLN A 105 11.84 -9.12 -8.17
N SER A 106 12.54 -8.04 -7.85
CA SER A 106 14.00 -7.98 -7.79
C SER A 106 14.40 -7.27 -6.51
N ASN A 107 15.10 -7.96 -5.63
CA ASN A 107 15.51 -7.48 -4.32
C ASN A 107 14.38 -6.87 -3.46
N ALA A 108 13.12 -7.24 -3.75
CA ALA A 108 11.91 -6.51 -3.35
C ALA A 108 11.63 -6.50 -1.84
N HIS A 109 12.34 -7.31 -1.04
CA HIS A 109 12.19 -7.43 0.41
C HIS A 109 13.33 -6.76 1.21
N ALA A 110 14.29 -6.14 0.55
CA ALA A 110 15.37 -5.41 1.21
C ALA A 110 14.81 -4.19 1.96
N ARG A 111 15.60 -3.64 2.88
CA ARG A 111 15.27 -2.36 3.52
C ARG A 111 15.87 -1.22 2.72
N TRP A 112 15.03 -0.31 2.30
CA TRP A 112 15.46 0.91 1.62
C TRP A 112 14.70 2.13 2.16
N ALA A 113 15.27 3.32 2.05
CA ALA A 113 14.59 4.56 2.41
C ALA A 113 13.45 4.82 1.40
N PRO A 114 12.19 4.94 1.85
CA PRO A 114 11.05 5.08 0.94
C PRO A 114 10.87 6.49 0.37
N ALA A 115 11.60 7.47 0.88
CA ALA A 115 11.36 8.89 0.58
C ALA A 115 9.87 9.24 0.74
N SER A 116 9.36 10.15 -0.08
CA SER A 116 7.95 10.57 -0.04
C SER A 116 6.91 9.49 -0.40
N LEU A 117 7.29 8.25 -0.70
CA LEU A 117 6.33 7.15 -0.76
C LEU A 117 5.70 6.88 0.61
N THR A 118 6.38 7.26 1.69
CA THR A 118 5.84 7.33 3.07
C THR A 118 4.47 7.99 3.14
N LYS A 119 4.22 9.01 2.30
CA LYS A 119 3.00 9.81 2.33
C LYS A 119 1.72 9.05 1.94
N ILE A 120 1.84 7.85 1.34
CA ILE A 120 0.66 6.99 1.15
C ILE A 120 0.08 6.55 2.50
N PHE A 121 0.94 6.29 3.50
CA PHE A 121 0.50 5.97 4.87
C PHE A 121 -0.03 7.21 5.60
N THR A 122 0.65 8.34 5.45
CA THR A 122 0.17 9.63 5.99
C THR A 122 -1.23 9.96 5.48
N ALA A 123 -1.48 9.76 4.19
CA ALA A 123 -2.79 9.97 3.59
C ALA A 123 -3.85 9.01 4.15
N MET A 124 -3.57 7.70 4.18
CA MET A 124 -4.50 6.71 4.71
C MET A 124 -4.84 6.99 6.18
N VAL A 125 -3.83 7.22 7.03
CA VAL A 125 -4.03 7.50 8.45
C VAL A 125 -4.75 8.82 8.68
N GLY A 126 -4.45 9.86 7.89
CA GLY A 126 -5.16 11.13 7.94
C GLY A 126 -6.65 10.99 7.65
N VAL A 127 -7.00 10.22 6.62
CA VAL A 127 -8.41 9.91 6.28
C VAL A 127 -9.08 9.08 7.37
N ASP A 128 -8.40 8.06 7.91
CA ASP A 128 -8.97 7.22 8.97
C ASP A 128 -9.31 8.00 10.24
N LEU A 129 -8.48 8.99 10.57
CA LEU A 129 -8.64 9.78 11.79
C LEU A 129 -9.66 10.92 11.66
N MET A 130 -9.74 11.55 10.51
CA MET A 130 -10.47 12.80 10.34
C MET A 130 -11.56 12.75 9.26
N GLY A 131 -11.47 11.81 8.30
CA GLY A 131 -12.23 11.87 7.07
C GLY A 131 -11.76 13.00 6.15
N MET A 132 -12.24 13.04 4.91
CA MET A 132 -11.78 14.01 3.91
C MET A 132 -12.37 15.42 4.09
N ASN A 133 -13.50 15.54 4.75
CA ASN A 133 -14.26 16.80 4.84
C ASN A 133 -13.95 17.63 6.09
N ALA A 134 -13.18 17.09 7.04
CA ALA A 134 -12.78 17.84 8.22
C ALA A 134 -11.89 19.02 7.83
N THR A 135 -12.12 20.17 8.47
CA THR A 135 -11.28 21.37 8.30
C THR A 135 -10.23 21.40 9.40
N VAL A 136 -9.00 21.64 9.04
CA VAL A 136 -7.86 21.72 9.95
C VAL A 136 -7.11 23.04 9.78
N THR A 137 -6.42 23.47 10.84
CA THR A 137 -5.60 24.68 10.82
C THR A 137 -4.13 24.31 10.60
N VAL A 138 -3.46 24.99 9.70
CA VAL A 138 -2.04 24.83 9.42
C VAL A 138 -1.21 25.28 10.62
N PRO A 139 -0.37 24.41 11.20
CA PRO A 139 0.41 24.76 12.39
C PRO A 139 1.67 25.56 12.06
N ALA A 140 2.16 26.34 13.02
CA ALA A 140 3.41 27.08 12.87
C ALA A 140 4.64 26.16 12.68
N SER A 141 4.56 24.92 13.14
CA SER A 141 5.68 23.95 13.05
C SER A 141 6.09 23.59 11.63
N ILE A 142 5.26 23.80 10.61
CA ILE A 142 5.65 23.60 9.21
C ILE A 142 6.83 24.50 8.78
N GLN A 143 7.05 25.62 9.46
CA GLN A 143 8.17 26.54 9.18
C GLN A 143 9.53 25.94 9.59
N GLN A 144 9.55 24.84 10.35
CA GLN A 144 10.75 24.11 10.74
C GLN A 144 11.18 23.05 9.72
N LEU A 145 10.39 22.85 8.66
CA LEU A 145 10.74 21.92 7.59
C LEU A 145 11.94 22.44 6.79
N PRO A 146 12.82 21.53 6.31
CA PRO A 146 13.96 21.92 5.46
C PRO A 146 13.49 22.71 4.24
N ALA A 147 14.11 23.87 3.98
CA ALA A 147 13.71 24.80 2.92
C ALA A 147 13.86 24.21 1.50
N ASP A 148 14.74 23.25 1.32
CA ASP A 148 15.02 22.52 0.08
C ASP A 148 14.06 21.32 -0.16
N SER A 149 13.11 21.12 0.75
CA SER A 149 12.11 20.06 0.60
C SER A 149 10.90 20.48 -0.25
N THR A 150 10.00 19.55 -0.55
CA THR A 150 8.80 19.85 -1.35
C THR A 150 7.68 20.42 -0.51
N PHE A 151 6.97 21.43 -1.01
CA PHE A 151 5.87 22.12 -0.34
C PHE A 151 4.64 22.24 -1.25
N MET A 152 3.46 22.19 -0.65
CA MET A 152 2.22 22.69 -1.25
C MET A 152 2.20 24.21 -1.25
N GLY A 153 2.90 24.85 -0.29
CA GLY A 153 2.99 26.28 -0.10
C GLY A 153 2.03 26.82 0.96
N LEU A 154 1.78 26.06 2.01
CA LEU A 154 0.90 26.44 3.12
C LEU A 154 1.51 27.59 3.94
N THR A 155 0.63 28.44 4.49
CA THR A 155 0.99 29.47 5.47
C THR A 155 0.38 29.11 6.83
N PRO A 156 1.14 29.21 7.95
CA PRO A 156 0.56 29.02 9.28
C PRO A 156 -0.70 29.83 9.52
N GLY A 157 -1.71 29.19 10.11
CA GLY A 157 -3.01 29.80 10.38
C GLY A 157 -4.05 29.63 9.26
N GLU A 158 -3.65 29.27 8.04
CA GLU A 158 -4.61 28.89 7.00
C GLU A 158 -5.46 27.69 7.46
N ARG A 159 -6.69 27.63 6.99
CA ARG A 159 -7.61 26.53 7.29
C ARG A 159 -8.05 25.87 5.99
N LEU A 160 -7.73 24.58 5.86
CA LEU A 160 -8.04 23.77 4.70
C LEU A 160 -8.79 22.50 5.11
N THR A 161 -9.52 21.92 4.19
CA THR A 161 -10.06 20.59 4.36
C THR A 161 -8.94 19.53 4.28
N VAL A 162 -9.14 18.39 4.92
CA VAL A 162 -8.24 17.23 4.79
C VAL A 162 -8.06 16.85 3.31
N ARG A 163 -9.13 16.97 2.49
CA ARG A 163 -9.05 16.72 1.06
C ARG A 163 -8.07 17.64 0.34
N GLU A 164 -8.14 18.94 0.58
CA GLU A 164 -7.23 19.93 -0.03
C GLU A 164 -5.77 19.69 0.39
N LEU A 165 -5.54 19.28 1.65
CA LEU A 165 -4.21 18.87 2.10
C LEU A 165 -3.72 17.60 1.38
N LEU A 166 -4.62 16.63 1.16
CA LEU A 166 -4.30 15.41 0.42
C LEU A 166 -4.01 15.69 -1.05
N ASP A 167 -4.67 16.66 -1.67
CA ASP A 167 -4.31 17.15 -3.00
C ASP A 167 -2.85 17.65 -3.02
N GLY A 168 -2.43 18.42 -2.00
CA GLY A 168 -1.04 18.84 -1.81
C GLY A 168 -0.06 17.68 -1.59
N VAL A 169 -0.46 16.69 -0.78
CA VAL A 169 0.33 15.48 -0.49
C VAL A 169 0.62 14.67 -1.74
N PHE A 170 -0.39 14.45 -2.59
CA PHE A 170 -0.22 13.60 -3.77
C PHE A 170 0.37 14.36 -4.97
N LEU A 171 -0.09 15.56 -5.25
CA LEU A 171 0.34 16.29 -6.45
C LEU A 171 1.72 16.94 -6.23
N ALA A 172 1.83 17.82 -5.25
CA ALA A 172 3.06 18.56 -4.97
C ALA A 172 4.05 17.78 -4.06
N SER A 173 3.64 16.62 -3.55
CA SER A 173 4.41 15.89 -2.53
C SER A 173 4.69 16.74 -1.27
N GLY A 174 3.78 17.67 -0.93
CA GLY A 174 3.95 18.68 0.11
C GLY A 174 4.27 18.11 1.48
N ASN A 175 5.44 18.46 2.03
CA ASN A 175 5.83 18.10 3.39
C ASN A 175 5.03 18.90 4.42
N ASP A 176 4.73 20.15 4.12
CA ASP A 176 3.86 21.05 4.90
C ASP A 176 2.44 20.45 5.04
N ALA A 177 1.88 19.95 3.95
CA ALA A 177 0.58 19.28 3.98
C ALA A 177 0.62 17.98 4.79
N ALA A 178 1.67 17.18 4.66
CA ALA A 178 1.84 15.93 5.42
C ALA A 178 2.00 16.17 6.92
N GLU A 179 2.82 17.13 7.34
CA GLU A 179 2.97 17.52 8.76
C GLU A 179 1.69 18.15 9.31
N THR A 180 0.98 18.95 8.51
CA THR A 180 -0.33 19.50 8.92
C THR A 180 -1.33 18.39 9.21
N LEU A 181 -1.45 17.38 8.33
CA LEU A 181 -2.33 16.22 8.58
C LEU A 181 -1.93 15.50 9.87
N ALA A 182 -0.62 15.26 10.07
CA ALA A 182 -0.14 14.51 11.22
C ALA A 182 -0.39 15.21 12.55
N THR A 183 -0.23 16.54 12.59
CA THR A 183 -0.36 17.33 13.82
C THR A 183 -1.77 17.82 14.10
N ALA A 184 -2.63 17.89 13.09
CA ALA A 184 -4.04 18.26 13.26
C ALA A 184 -4.89 17.12 13.82
N ALA A 185 -4.59 15.87 13.46
CA ALA A 185 -5.37 14.72 13.87
C ALA A 185 -5.13 14.33 15.34
N THR A 186 -3.87 14.45 15.78
CA THR A 186 -3.41 14.02 17.11
C THR A 186 -1.99 14.57 17.35
N SER A 187 -1.30 14.14 18.42
CA SER A 187 0.14 14.44 18.53
C SER A 187 0.91 13.77 17.39
N ARG A 188 1.97 14.44 16.90
CA ARG A 188 2.84 13.92 15.82
C ARG A 188 3.35 12.49 16.11
N SER A 189 3.75 12.23 17.34
CA SER A 189 4.23 10.89 17.77
C SER A 189 3.12 9.85 17.73
N ALA A 190 1.90 10.18 18.18
CA ALA A 190 0.77 9.29 18.10
C ALA A 190 0.34 9.02 16.66
N PHE A 191 0.46 10.00 15.76
CA PHE A 191 0.20 9.81 14.33
C PHE A 191 1.20 8.82 13.70
N ILE A 192 2.49 8.97 13.98
CA ILE A 192 3.55 8.07 13.51
C ILE A 192 3.32 6.65 14.06
N ALA A 193 2.94 6.53 15.34
CA ALA A 193 2.57 5.23 15.92
C ALA A 193 1.42 4.57 15.17
N ARG A 194 0.41 5.35 14.72
CA ARG A 194 -0.69 4.84 13.89
C ARG A 194 -0.25 4.45 12.48
N MET A 195 0.71 5.15 11.88
CA MET A 195 1.31 4.73 10.60
C MET A 195 1.97 3.35 10.74
N ASN A 196 2.75 3.15 11.80
CA ASN A 196 3.39 1.87 12.07
C ASN A 196 2.38 0.77 12.42
N ALA A 197 1.34 1.09 13.21
CA ALA A 197 0.25 0.15 13.50
C ALA A 197 -0.49 -0.28 12.22
N LYS A 198 -0.74 0.66 11.29
CA LYS A 198 -1.34 0.34 9.99
C LYS A 198 -0.42 -0.56 9.16
N ALA A 199 0.89 -0.29 9.11
CA ALA A 199 1.85 -1.17 8.43
C ALA A 199 1.82 -2.59 9.01
N THR A 200 1.80 -2.72 10.34
CA THR A 200 1.67 -4.02 11.04
C THR A 200 0.35 -4.72 10.71
N ALA A 201 -0.77 -3.99 10.73
CA ALA A 201 -2.09 -4.54 10.41
C ALA A 201 -2.21 -5.04 8.96
N LEU A 202 -1.47 -4.43 8.03
CA LEU A 202 -1.34 -4.87 6.64
C LEU A 202 -0.31 -6.00 6.45
N GLY A 203 0.33 -6.48 7.52
CA GLY A 203 1.33 -7.55 7.47
C GLY A 203 2.68 -7.15 6.88
N LEU A 204 2.99 -5.85 6.82
CA LEU A 204 4.22 -5.32 6.23
C LEU A 204 5.38 -5.49 7.22
N ARG A 205 6.29 -6.40 6.93
CA ARG A 205 7.34 -6.83 7.87
C ARG A 205 8.65 -6.05 7.72
N THR A 206 8.79 -5.34 6.61
CA THR A 206 10.00 -4.59 6.27
C THR A 206 9.66 -3.10 6.14
N THR A 207 8.81 -2.59 7.04
CA THR A 207 8.37 -1.19 7.01
C THR A 207 8.35 -0.59 8.40
N HIS A 208 8.98 0.58 8.55
CA HIS A 208 8.95 1.37 9.77
C HIS A 208 9.03 2.86 9.46
N PHE A 209 8.16 3.64 10.06
CA PHE A 209 8.06 5.09 9.88
C PHE A 209 8.53 5.83 11.13
N THR A 210 9.32 6.89 10.94
CA THR A 210 9.78 7.82 11.99
C THR A 210 9.22 9.21 11.80
N ASN A 211 8.72 9.52 10.59
CA ASN A 211 8.08 10.80 10.28
C ASN A 211 6.97 10.63 9.22
N PRO A 212 6.06 11.60 9.06
CA PRO A 212 4.95 11.51 8.10
C PRO A 212 5.34 11.96 6.68
N THR A 213 6.54 12.50 6.47
CA THR A 213 6.95 13.12 5.20
C THR A 213 7.78 12.22 4.31
N GLY A 214 8.56 11.32 4.91
CA GLY A 214 9.56 10.52 4.22
C GLY A 214 10.90 11.24 4.03
N LEU A 215 11.13 12.34 4.73
CA LEU A 215 12.47 12.95 4.85
C LEU A 215 13.41 11.95 5.53
N SER A 216 14.69 11.96 5.10
CA SER A 216 15.68 11.00 5.58
C SER A 216 15.89 11.12 7.09
N GLU A 217 15.63 10.02 7.80
CA GLU A 217 15.75 9.92 9.25
C GLU A 217 16.14 8.50 9.64
N ALA A 218 16.96 8.37 10.69
CA ALA A 218 17.37 7.06 11.18
C ALA A 218 16.16 6.20 11.57
N GLY A 219 16.14 4.95 11.12
CA GLY A 219 15.03 4.03 11.39
C GLY A 219 13.85 4.14 10.41
N LEU A 220 13.86 5.08 9.47
CA LEU A 220 12.87 5.14 8.40
C LEU A 220 13.25 4.19 7.26
N TYR A 221 12.46 3.16 7.03
CA TYR A 221 12.66 2.21 5.93
C TYR A 221 11.35 1.55 5.49
N SER A 222 11.35 1.04 4.28
CA SER A 222 10.33 0.15 3.75
C SER A 222 10.98 -0.82 2.75
N SER A 223 10.17 -1.53 1.97
CA SER A 223 10.63 -2.36 0.85
C SER A 223 9.68 -2.19 -0.33
N ALA A 224 10.14 -2.52 -1.54
CA ALA A 224 9.29 -2.45 -2.73
C ALA A 224 8.10 -3.40 -2.62
N TYR A 225 8.28 -4.58 -2.00
CA TYR A 225 7.22 -5.53 -1.74
C TYR A 225 6.13 -4.96 -0.82
N ASP A 226 6.54 -4.43 0.34
CA ASP A 226 5.62 -3.87 1.32
C ASP A 226 4.86 -2.66 0.76
N LEU A 227 5.57 -1.77 0.03
CA LEU A 227 4.96 -0.61 -0.62
C LEU A 227 3.99 -1.00 -1.74
N ALA A 228 4.27 -2.08 -2.47
CA ALA A 228 3.33 -2.59 -3.48
C ALA A 228 2.03 -3.11 -2.83
N LEU A 229 2.13 -3.84 -1.70
CA LEU A 229 0.96 -4.27 -0.94
C LEU A 229 0.17 -3.08 -0.36
N ALA A 230 0.87 -2.10 0.24
CA ALA A 230 0.24 -0.90 0.79
C ALA A 230 -0.46 -0.07 -0.28
N ALA A 231 0.15 0.08 -1.45
CA ALA A 231 -0.42 0.81 -2.57
C ALA A 231 -1.62 0.06 -3.20
N ALA A 232 -1.55 -1.26 -3.32
CA ALA A 232 -2.69 -2.07 -3.75
C ALA A 232 -3.87 -1.99 -2.76
N TYR A 233 -3.57 -1.95 -1.46
CA TYR A 233 -4.57 -1.73 -0.42
C TYR A 233 -5.20 -0.33 -0.52
N LEU A 234 -4.39 0.72 -0.75
CA LEU A 234 -4.90 2.08 -0.99
C LEU A 234 -5.83 2.13 -2.20
N GLU A 235 -5.44 1.52 -3.33
CA GLU A 235 -6.25 1.45 -4.55
C GLU A 235 -7.62 0.80 -4.32
N SER A 236 -7.68 -0.24 -3.49
CA SER A 236 -8.90 -1.01 -3.25
C SER A 236 -9.80 -0.44 -2.16
N HIS A 237 -9.25 0.28 -1.16
CA HIS A 237 -10.00 0.72 0.03
C HIS A 237 -10.14 2.24 0.15
N TYR A 238 -9.31 3.02 -0.58
CA TYR A 238 -9.30 4.48 -0.53
C TYR A 238 -9.46 5.09 -1.92
N GLY A 239 -10.56 4.75 -2.62
CA GLY A 239 -10.81 5.22 -3.99
C GLY A 239 -10.72 6.74 -4.16
N GLY A 240 -11.07 7.52 -3.13
CA GLY A 240 -10.88 8.96 -3.12
C GLY A 240 -9.40 9.39 -3.19
N LEU A 241 -8.49 8.67 -2.51
CA LEU A 241 -7.04 8.93 -2.57
C LEU A 241 -6.46 8.52 -3.93
N ALA A 242 -6.90 7.39 -4.47
CA ALA A 242 -6.51 6.95 -5.81
C ALA A 242 -6.94 7.97 -6.87
N GLY A 243 -8.14 8.55 -6.74
CA GLY A 243 -8.62 9.62 -7.61
C GLY A 243 -7.75 10.89 -7.54
N ILE A 244 -7.34 11.31 -6.34
CA ILE A 244 -6.41 12.43 -6.15
C ILE A 244 -5.07 12.12 -6.82
N ALA A 245 -4.50 10.95 -6.57
CA ALA A 245 -3.22 10.53 -7.13
C ALA A 245 -3.22 10.48 -8.68
N ALA A 246 -4.37 10.23 -9.28
CA ALA A 246 -4.57 10.21 -10.73
C ALA A 246 -4.69 11.61 -11.36
N THR A 247 -4.82 12.67 -10.58
CA THR A 247 -5.01 14.03 -11.07
C THR A 247 -3.69 14.63 -11.57
N PRO A 248 -3.55 15.01 -12.86
CA PRO A 248 -2.29 15.55 -13.40
C PRO A 248 -1.95 16.96 -12.91
N ALA A 249 -2.97 17.80 -12.72
CA ALA A 249 -2.85 19.15 -12.19
C ALA A 249 -4.24 19.67 -11.76
N MET A 250 -4.26 20.58 -10.80
CA MET A 250 -5.48 21.26 -10.38
C MET A 250 -5.19 22.60 -9.73
N THR A 251 -6.21 23.45 -9.63
CA THR A 251 -6.17 24.66 -8.83
C THR A 251 -7.22 24.57 -7.73
N ILE A 252 -6.80 24.78 -6.50
CA ILE A 252 -7.68 24.99 -5.34
C ILE A 252 -7.91 26.50 -5.29
N PRO A 253 -9.15 27.00 -5.45
CA PRO A 253 -9.44 28.43 -5.44
C PRO A 253 -9.21 29.04 -4.05
N ALA A 254 -8.93 30.33 -3.99
CA ALA A 254 -8.85 31.05 -2.71
C ALA A 254 -10.21 31.05 -2.02
N THR A 255 -10.18 31.00 -0.69
CA THR A 255 -11.34 31.13 0.19
C THR A 255 -11.05 32.21 1.25
N PRO A 256 -12.02 32.61 2.10
CA PRO A 256 -11.73 33.50 3.23
C PRO A 256 -10.71 32.95 4.23
N THR A 257 -10.41 31.64 4.18
CA THR A 257 -9.54 30.96 5.16
C THR A 257 -8.17 30.53 4.61
N HIS A 258 -7.96 30.55 3.31
CA HIS A 258 -6.68 30.22 2.65
C HIS A 258 -6.59 30.87 1.26
N LYS A 259 -5.36 31.04 0.78
CA LYS A 259 -5.07 31.49 -0.58
C LYS A 259 -5.36 30.41 -1.62
N ALA A 260 -5.30 30.77 -2.90
CA ALA A 260 -5.33 29.78 -3.99
C ALA A 260 -4.03 28.97 -4.06
N PHE A 261 -4.17 27.67 -4.46
CA PHE A 261 -3.03 26.79 -4.71
C PHE A 261 -3.12 26.20 -6.11
N THR A 262 -2.06 26.34 -6.90
CA THR A 262 -1.92 25.66 -8.20
C THR A 262 -0.97 24.47 -8.04
N LEU A 263 -1.50 23.27 -8.17
CA LEU A 263 -0.80 22.02 -7.93
C LEU A 263 -0.57 21.28 -9.23
N VAL A 264 0.66 20.82 -9.46
CA VAL A 264 1.04 19.96 -10.59
C VAL A 264 1.57 18.65 -10.03
N ASN A 265 1.03 17.55 -10.53
CA ASN A 265 1.47 16.23 -10.10
C ASN A 265 2.89 15.94 -10.59
N LEU A 266 3.78 15.64 -9.65
CA LEU A 266 5.18 15.33 -9.92
C LEU A 266 5.35 14.00 -10.67
N ASN A 267 4.34 13.12 -10.69
CA ASN A 267 4.37 11.89 -11.48
C ASN A 267 4.22 12.21 -12.98
N LYS A 268 5.35 12.36 -13.67
CA LYS A 268 5.39 12.65 -15.09
C LYS A 268 4.68 11.59 -15.96
N LEU A 269 4.62 10.33 -15.48
CA LEU A 269 4.01 9.21 -16.24
C LEU A 269 2.50 9.38 -16.42
N LEU A 270 1.82 10.17 -15.60
CA LEU A 270 0.42 10.55 -15.85
C LEU A 270 0.21 11.22 -17.22
N ARG A 271 1.26 11.83 -17.77
CA ARG A 271 1.23 12.54 -19.07
C ARG A 271 2.03 11.84 -20.15
N THR A 272 2.99 10.98 -19.80
CA THR A 272 3.95 10.41 -20.76
C THR A 272 3.81 8.90 -20.98
N TYR A 273 3.07 8.19 -20.11
CA TYR A 273 2.83 6.77 -20.24
C TYR A 273 1.32 6.49 -20.28
N PRO A 274 0.74 6.19 -21.46
CA PRO A 274 -0.69 5.97 -21.62
C PRO A 274 -1.22 4.87 -20.69
N GLY A 275 -2.34 5.16 -20.04
CA GLY A 275 -2.95 4.25 -19.08
C GLY A 275 -2.49 4.45 -17.63
N THR A 276 -1.50 5.30 -17.35
CA THR A 276 -1.11 5.65 -15.97
C THR A 276 -2.23 6.43 -15.27
N TYR A 277 -2.53 6.03 -14.02
CA TYR A 277 -3.53 6.70 -13.18
C TYR A 277 -3.11 6.85 -11.71
N GLY A 278 -1.82 6.79 -11.42
CA GLY A 278 -1.25 6.98 -10.07
C GLY A 278 0.21 6.53 -10.03
N LEU A 279 0.91 6.50 -8.88
CA LEU A 279 0.41 6.83 -7.54
C LEU A 279 1.24 7.92 -6.88
N LYS A 280 2.52 7.63 -6.57
CA LYS A 280 3.36 8.52 -5.75
C LYS A 280 4.82 8.50 -6.18
N THR A 281 5.44 9.67 -6.11
CA THR A 281 6.86 9.89 -6.36
C THR A 281 7.61 10.15 -5.06
N GLY A 282 8.89 9.84 -5.02
CA GLY A 282 9.78 10.12 -3.89
C GLY A 282 11.21 10.30 -4.35
N TRP A 283 11.93 11.16 -3.66
CA TRP A 283 13.36 11.36 -3.83
C TRP A 283 13.96 11.98 -2.57
N THR A 284 15.10 11.49 -2.16
CA THR A 284 16.06 12.13 -1.26
C THR A 284 17.46 11.69 -1.69
N GLU A 285 18.51 12.37 -1.24
CA GLU A 285 19.88 11.94 -1.54
C GLU A 285 20.17 10.51 -1.08
N VAL A 286 19.59 10.10 0.06
CA VAL A 286 19.77 8.75 0.64
C VAL A 286 18.91 7.71 -0.10
N ALA A 287 17.65 8.06 -0.43
CA ALA A 287 16.71 7.14 -1.04
C ALA A 287 16.88 7.01 -2.55
N LEU A 288 17.51 7.98 -3.20
CA LEU A 288 17.53 8.13 -4.66
C LEU A 288 16.11 8.24 -5.22
N GLY A 289 15.91 7.86 -6.50
CA GLY A 289 14.60 7.87 -7.13
C GLY A 289 13.69 6.75 -6.61
N CYS A 290 12.52 7.10 -6.08
CA CYS A 290 11.49 6.18 -5.64
C CYS A 290 10.18 6.48 -6.38
N LEU A 291 9.50 5.46 -6.89
CA LEU A 291 8.29 5.65 -7.70
C LEU A 291 7.33 4.48 -7.52
N ILE A 292 6.07 4.79 -7.22
CA ILE A 292 4.95 3.85 -7.33
C ILE A 292 4.11 4.32 -8.52
N THR A 293 3.85 3.42 -9.46
CA THR A 293 3.01 3.72 -10.61
C THR A 293 1.94 2.65 -10.78
N ALA A 294 0.69 3.08 -10.88
CA ALA A 294 -0.44 2.25 -11.29
C ALA A 294 -0.79 2.57 -12.75
N SER A 295 -1.02 1.54 -13.54
CA SER A 295 -1.36 1.68 -14.97
C SER A 295 -2.34 0.60 -15.41
N ARG A 296 -3.16 0.91 -16.43
CA ARG A 296 -4.11 -0.03 -17.04
C ARG A 296 -3.91 -0.10 -18.54
N ARG A 297 -3.95 -1.32 -19.09
CA ARG A 297 -3.85 -1.59 -20.53
C ARG A 297 -4.45 -2.96 -20.85
N GLY A 298 -5.17 -3.07 -21.97
CA GLY A 298 -5.72 -4.36 -22.42
C GLY A 298 -6.63 -5.05 -21.41
N GLY A 299 -7.37 -4.30 -20.58
CA GLY A 299 -8.23 -4.84 -19.54
C GLY A 299 -7.52 -5.22 -18.23
N HIS A 300 -6.19 -5.10 -18.15
CA HIS A 300 -5.39 -5.42 -16.97
C HIS A 300 -4.95 -4.17 -16.22
N ARG A 301 -4.86 -4.27 -14.87
CA ARG A 301 -4.31 -3.24 -13.99
C ARG A 301 -3.03 -3.73 -13.33
N LEU A 302 -1.97 -2.98 -13.50
CA LEU A 302 -0.66 -3.24 -12.91
C LEU A 302 -0.28 -2.12 -11.95
N LEU A 303 0.46 -2.48 -10.91
CA LEU A 303 1.14 -1.54 -10.04
C LEU A 303 2.60 -1.97 -9.92
N ALA A 304 3.50 -1.01 -10.14
CA ALA A 304 4.92 -1.24 -9.99
C ALA A 304 5.54 -0.26 -8.99
N VAL A 305 6.54 -0.73 -8.26
CA VAL A 305 7.34 0.02 -7.30
C VAL A 305 8.80 -0.08 -7.69
N LEU A 306 9.47 1.07 -7.76
CA LEU A 306 10.92 1.20 -7.84
C LEU A 306 11.43 1.93 -6.60
N LEU A 307 12.47 1.39 -5.97
CA LEU A 307 13.24 2.06 -4.90
C LEU A 307 14.71 2.12 -5.30
N GLY A 308 15.35 3.23 -5.00
CA GLY A 308 16.78 3.39 -5.23
C GLY A 308 17.16 3.48 -6.71
N ALA A 309 16.32 4.04 -7.58
CA ALA A 309 16.69 4.31 -8.96
C ALA A 309 17.73 5.45 -9.01
N PRO A 310 18.82 5.32 -9.78
CA PRO A 310 19.77 6.41 -9.98
C PRO A 310 19.07 7.71 -10.40
N ASN A 311 19.68 8.85 -10.07
CA ASN A 311 19.07 10.17 -10.25
C ASN A 311 18.47 10.37 -11.65
N GLY A 312 17.18 10.67 -11.70
CA GLY A 312 16.42 10.93 -12.92
C GLY A 312 15.94 9.70 -13.69
N THR A 313 16.49 8.50 -13.42
CA THR A 313 16.23 7.31 -14.25
C THR A 313 14.94 6.57 -13.90
N ALA A 314 14.28 6.86 -12.76
CA ALA A 314 13.05 6.16 -12.36
C ALA A 314 11.94 6.26 -13.44
N TYR A 315 11.85 7.40 -14.14
CA TYR A 315 10.86 7.63 -15.19
C TYR A 315 11.20 6.93 -16.53
N GLU A 316 12.45 6.55 -16.72
CA GLU A 316 12.89 5.76 -17.87
C GLU A 316 12.77 4.26 -17.62
N GLN A 317 12.96 3.84 -16.36
CA GLN A 317 12.92 2.45 -15.96
C GLN A 317 11.49 1.95 -15.72
N MET A 318 10.61 2.76 -15.11
CA MET A 318 9.24 2.36 -14.80
C MET A 318 8.42 1.90 -16.02
N PRO A 319 8.49 2.57 -17.19
CA PRO A 319 7.85 2.07 -18.41
C PRO A 319 8.30 0.66 -18.80
N LYS A 320 9.59 0.35 -18.68
CA LYS A 320 10.13 -0.99 -18.99
C LYS A 320 9.54 -2.07 -18.08
N VAL A 321 9.39 -1.75 -16.77
CA VAL A 321 8.77 -2.65 -15.79
C VAL A 321 7.30 -2.90 -16.12
N LEU A 322 6.56 -1.84 -16.42
CA LEU A 322 5.13 -1.94 -16.76
C LEU A 322 4.90 -2.65 -18.10
N ASP A 323 5.70 -2.35 -19.12
CA ASP A 323 5.63 -3.00 -20.44
C ASP A 323 5.91 -4.50 -20.33
N TYR A 324 6.94 -4.89 -19.56
CA TYR A 324 7.22 -6.29 -19.25
C TYR A 324 6.02 -6.99 -18.59
N GLY A 325 5.39 -6.36 -17.60
CA GLY A 325 4.21 -6.91 -16.95
C GLY A 325 3.01 -7.07 -17.86
N PHE A 326 2.74 -6.10 -18.74
CA PHE A 326 1.67 -6.20 -19.71
C PHE A 326 1.95 -7.28 -20.76
N GLU A 327 3.21 -7.43 -21.21
CA GLU A 327 3.62 -8.49 -22.12
C GLU A 327 3.44 -9.88 -21.49
N LEU A 328 3.79 -10.07 -20.21
CA LEU A 328 3.53 -11.30 -19.45
C LEU A 328 2.04 -11.67 -19.41
N LEU A 329 1.15 -10.70 -19.53
CA LEU A 329 -0.32 -10.88 -19.57
C LEU A 329 -0.85 -11.01 -21.01
N GLY A 330 0.02 -11.09 -22.01
CA GLY A 330 -0.35 -11.22 -23.41
C GLY A 330 -0.83 -9.92 -24.07
N VAL A 331 -0.64 -8.77 -23.40
CA VAL A 331 -0.96 -7.45 -23.98
C VAL A 331 0.19 -7.00 -24.86
N LEU A 332 -0.10 -6.70 -26.13
CA LEU A 332 0.90 -6.29 -27.10
C LEU A 332 1.70 -5.06 -26.63
N PRO A 333 3.00 -4.99 -27.00
CA PRO A 333 3.82 -3.80 -26.78
C PRO A 333 3.16 -2.53 -27.32
N ARG A 334 3.50 -1.38 -26.71
CA ARG A 334 3.11 -0.09 -27.29
C ARG A 334 3.74 0.07 -28.67
N PRO A 335 3.02 0.63 -29.65
CA PRO A 335 3.70 1.05 -30.89
C PRO A 335 4.81 2.05 -30.53
N ALA A 336 5.96 1.92 -31.20
CA ALA A 336 7.03 2.90 -31.07
C ALA A 336 6.51 4.29 -31.46
N SER A 337 6.67 5.27 -30.57
CA SER A 337 6.29 6.67 -30.79
C SER A 337 7.32 7.39 -31.62
#